data_6eb7d36ad2d3b7a5d737a2e011905e70
#
_entry.id   6eb7d36ad2d3b7a5d737a2e011905e70
#
_cell.length_a   1.000
_cell.length_b   1.000
_cell.length_c   1.000
_cell.angle_alpha   90.00
_cell.angle_beta   90.00
_cell.angle_gamma   90.00
#
_symmetry.space_group_name_H-M   'P 1'
#
loop_
_entity.id
_entity.type
_entity.pdbx_description
1 polymer ?
#
loop_
_entity_poly.entity_id
_entity_poly.type
_entity_poly.pdbx_seq_one_letter_code
_entity_poly.pdbx_strand_id
1 'polypeptide(L)'
;RIGRATVNTMPAREGNATLNIATLPTFGTRWLIPRLPDFAAKHPQITINLPTRIETFDFTAEPLDAAISFGDPVWPGAEVDRLIEEELVPVAARKLLARHRIRKPEDLFKIPLLQQATRPTAWADWFAALNIACPPVPLGPRYGQFSMVVQAAVIGLGAAIVPRFLVERELKQGELIAPFSQTIGSKQAYCLFYPEAKRNDPALRAFRDWLVETAK
;
A
#
# COMPACT_ATOMS: atom_id res chain seq x y z
N ARG A 1 -27.37 1.82 24.39
CA ARG A 1 -27.08 3.23 23.99
C ARG A 1 -25.61 3.28 23.64
N ILE A 2 -25.31 3.28 22.36
CA ILE A 2 -23.92 3.44 21.85
C ILE A 2 -23.74 4.94 21.62
N GLY A 3 -22.80 5.54 22.38
CA GLY A 3 -22.49 6.95 22.28
C GLY A 3 -21.89 7.29 20.91
N ARG A 4 -22.52 8.21 20.19
CA ARG A 4 -21.91 8.91 19.05
C ARG A 4 -20.75 9.76 19.57
N ALA A 5 -19.53 9.42 19.18
CA ALA A 5 -18.39 10.31 19.37
C ALA A 5 -18.60 11.53 18.45
N THR A 6 -18.94 12.66 19.03
CA THR A 6 -18.93 13.96 18.34
C THR A 6 -17.47 14.33 18.11
N VAL A 7 -17.07 14.31 16.85
CA VAL A 7 -15.79 14.93 16.42
C VAL A 7 -15.95 16.43 16.63
N ASN A 8 -15.24 16.95 17.64
CA ASN A 8 -15.17 18.37 17.91
C ASN A 8 -14.41 19.06 16.75
N THR A 9 -15.12 19.68 15.83
CA THR A 9 -14.55 20.54 14.80
C THR A 9 -14.03 21.80 15.44
N MET A 10 -12.70 21.92 15.59
CA MET A 10 -12.08 23.21 15.88
C MET A 10 -12.39 24.19 14.75
N PRO A 11 -12.72 25.47 15.03
CA PRO A 11 -13.01 26.44 13.99
C PRO A 11 -11.79 26.61 13.07
N ALA A 12 -11.99 26.44 11.77
CA ALA A 12 -10.98 26.68 10.75
C ALA A 12 -10.49 28.13 10.86
N ARG A 13 -9.18 28.33 10.96
CA ARG A 13 -8.59 29.66 10.74
C ARG A 13 -8.90 30.10 9.31
N GLU A 14 -9.32 31.35 9.11
CA GLU A 14 -9.58 31.89 7.78
C GLU A 14 -8.38 31.62 6.86
N GLY A 15 -8.63 30.97 5.73
CA GLY A 15 -7.60 30.57 4.74
C GLY A 15 -7.10 29.13 4.84
N ASN A 16 -7.45 28.35 5.88
CA ASN A 16 -7.01 26.96 6.02
C ASN A 16 -8.04 25.99 5.41
N ALA A 17 -7.56 25.08 4.57
CA ALA A 17 -8.34 23.97 4.03
C ALA A 17 -8.02 22.68 4.78
N THR A 18 -9.02 21.79 4.88
CA THR A 18 -8.83 20.43 5.41
C THR A 18 -9.28 19.44 4.36
N LEU A 19 -8.43 18.48 4.03
CA LEU A 19 -8.73 17.36 3.14
C LEU A 19 -8.82 16.06 3.93
N ASN A 20 -9.89 15.31 3.71
CA ASN A 20 -10.09 13.97 4.24
C ASN A 20 -9.83 12.97 3.13
N ILE A 21 -8.64 12.36 3.13
CA ILE A 21 -8.17 11.43 2.11
C ILE A 21 -8.22 10.01 2.66
N ALA A 22 -9.18 9.21 2.20
CA ALA A 22 -9.20 7.80 2.55
C ALA A 22 -7.96 7.10 1.99
N THR A 23 -7.38 6.17 2.75
CA THR A 23 -6.19 5.44 2.29
C THR A 23 -6.18 4.00 2.80
N LEU A 24 -5.51 3.13 2.05
CA LEU A 24 -5.17 1.79 2.51
C LEU A 24 -4.16 1.88 3.67
N PRO A 25 -4.32 1.10 4.74
CA PRO A 25 -3.52 1.23 5.97
C PRO A 25 -2.01 1.20 5.72
N THR A 26 -1.54 0.20 4.98
CA THR A 26 -0.09 0.02 4.74
C THR A 26 0.46 1.10 3.80
N PHE A 27 -0.28 1.49 2.76
CA PHE A 27 0.10 2.58 1.87
C PHE A 27 0.24 3.90 2.65
N GLY A 28 -0.77 4.24 3.44
CA GLY A 28 -0.78 5.44 4.29
C GLY A 28 0.43 5.48 5.20
N THR A 29 0.64 4.40 5.98
CA THR A 29 1.70 4.36 7.00
C THR A 29 3.11 4.31 6.41
N ARG A 30 3.33 3.53 5.35
CA ARG A 30 4.69 3.22 4.88
C ARG A 30 5.14 4.09 3.71
N TRP A 31 4.22 4.58 2.89
CA TRP A 31 4.57 5.37 1.72
C TRP A 31 4.14 6.84 1.84
N LEU A 32 2.89 7.11 2.20
CA LEU A 32 2.34 8.47 2.17
C LEU A 32 2.83 9.32 3.35
N ILE A 33 2.63 8.86 4.60
CA ILE A 33 2.99 9.64 5.81
C ILE A 33 4.46 10.07 5.82
N PRO A 34 5.46 9.22 5.48
CA PRO A 34 6.85 9.66 5.45
C PRO A 34 7.16 10.79 4.45
N ARG A 35 6.28 11.02 3.47
CA ARG A 35 6.40 12.05 2.43
C ARG A 35 5.60 13.32 2.72
N LEU A 36 4.58 13.24 3.59
CA LEU A 36 3.74 14.38 3.96
C LEU A 36 4.50 15.61 4.51
N PRO A 37 5.66 15.49 5.19
CA PRO A 37 6.41 16.69 5.59
C PRO A 37 6.79 17.61 4.43
N ASP A 38 7.09 17.06 3.25
CA ASP A 38 7.34 17.87 2.04
C ASP A 38 6.08 18.62 1.57
N PHE A 39 4.93 17.93 1.57
CA PHE A 39 3.65 18.57 1.25
C PHE A 39 3.30 19.67 2.25
N ALA A 40 3.42 19.40 3.54
CA ALA A 40 3.12 20.35 4.60
C ALA A 40 4.01 21.60 4.54
N ALA A 41 5.28 21.45 4.15
CA ALA A 41 6.19 22.58 3.95
C ALA A 41 5.78 23.46 2.76
N LYS A 42 5.30 22.85 1.67
CA LYS A 42 4.83 23.56 0.46
C LYS A 42 3.44 24.18 0.61
N HIS A 43 2.59 23.55 1.41
CA HIS A 43 1.18 23.91 1.58
C HIS A 43 0.77 23.96 3.06
N PRO A 44 1.38 24.84 3.89
CA PRO A 44 1.15 24.88 5.34
C PRO A 44 -0.28 25.21 5.74
N GLN A 45 -1.07 25.76 4.82
CA GLN A 45 -2.48 26.09 5.01
C GLN A 45 -3.42 24.88 4.79
N ILE A 46 -2.91 23.75 4.31
CA ILE A 46 -3.73 22.55 4.03
C ILE A 46 -3.45 21.48 5.07
N THR A 47 -4.50 21.07 5.79
CA THR A 47 -4.45 19.95 6.73
C THR A 47 -4.91 18.68 6.04
N ILE A 48 -4.16 17.57 6.18
CA ILE A 48 -4.51 16.28 5.62
C ILE A 48 -4.94 15.34 6.76
N ASN A 49 -6.18 14.85 6.69
CA ASN A 49 -6.67 13.74 7.51
C ASN A 49 -6.65 12.46 6.67
N LEU A 50 -6.22 11.35 7.28
CA LEU A 50 -6.10 10.05 6.62
C LEU A 50 -6.98 8.97 7.27
N PRO A 51 -8.30 8.99 7.06
CA PRO A 51 -9.13 7.87 7.47
C PRO A 51 -8.79 6.62 6.66
N THR A 52 -8.84 5.46 7.31
CA THR A 52 -8.59 4.18 6.64
C THR A 52 -9.84 3.66 5.97
N ARG A 53 -9.73 3.26 4.71
CA ARG A 53 -10.75 2.52 3.95
C ARG A 53 -10.08 1.44 3.11
N ILE A 54 -10.64 0.23 3.15
CA ILE A 54 -10.18 -0.92 2.36
C ILE A 54 -11.14 -1.16 1.19
N GLU A 55 -12.44 -1.01 1.44
CA GLU A 55 -13.49 -1.23 0.46
C GLU A 55 -13.86 0.08 -0.24
N THR A 56 -14.41 -0.05 -1.44
CA THR A 56 -15.01 1.08 -2.16
C THR A 56 -16.26 1.58 -1.43
N PHE A 57 -16.49 2.88 -1.51
CA PHE A 57 -17.62 3.55 -0.87
C PHE A 57 -18.23 4.58 -1.85
N ASP A 58 -19.38 5.13 -1.49
CA ASP A 58 -20.01 6.21 -2.23
C ASP A 58 -19.53 7.57 -1.67
N PHE A 59 -18.84 8.35 -2.50
CA PHE A 59 -18.40 9.71 -2.14
C PHE A 59 -19.55 10.66 -1.79
N THR A 60 -20.78 10.38 -2.24
CA THR A 60 -21.94 11.20 -1.88
C THR A 60 -22.44 10.90 -0.47
N ALA A 61 -22.14 9.72 0.06
CA ALA A 61 -22.57 9.27 1.37
C ALA A 61 -21.53 9.53 2.48
N GLU A 62 -20.26 9.76 2.13
CA GLU A 62 -19.18 9.96 3.09
C GLU A 62 -18.49 11.32 2.91
N PRO A 63 -18.10 12.00 4.01
CA PRO A 63 -17.45 13.32 3.97
C PRO A 63 -15.95 13.17 3.61
N LEU A 64 -15.65 12.52 2.48
CA LEU A 64 -14.31 12.30 1.99
C LEU A 64 -14.06 13.12 0.73
N ASP A 65 -12.84 13.63 0.59
CA ASP A 65 -12.43 14.45 -0.54
C ASP A 65 -11.79 13.62 -1.64
N ALA A 66 -11.09 12.57 -1.27
CA ALA A 66 -10.48 11.62 -2.19
C ALA A 66 -10.21 10.28 -1.50
N ALA A 67 -9.84 9.27 -2.28
CA ALA A 67 -9.43 7.97 -1.79
C ALA A 67 -8.21 7.44 -2.55
N ILE A 68 -7.24 6.89 -1.83
CA ILE A 68 -6.15 6.13 -2.42
C ILE A 68 -6.48 4.65 -2.26
N SER A 69 -6.66 3.95 -3.36
CA SER A 69 -7.01 2.52 -3.39
C SER A 69 -6.16 1.78 -4.42
N PHE A 70 -6.15 0.45 -4.30
CA PHE A 70 -5.50 -0.44 -5.25
C PHE A 70 -6.56 -1.20 -6.05
N GLY A 71 -6.40 -1.25 -7.36
CA GLY A 71 -7.32 -1.97 -8.23
C GLY A 71 -7.31 -1.45 -9.66
N ASP A 72 -8.38 -1.76 -10.37
CA ASP A 72 -8.61 -1.19 -11.69
C ASP A 72 -8.92 0.31 -11.55
N PRO A 73 -8.49 1.14 -12.50
CA PRO A 73 -8.65 2.59 -12.42
C PRO A 73 -10.09 3.01 -12.76
N VAL A 74 -11.07 2.36 -12.14
CA VAL A 74 -12.50 2.60 -12.35
C VAL A 74 -13.21 2.67 -11.01
N TRP A 75 -13.87 3.81 -10.74
CA TRP A 75 -14.73 4.01 -9.59
C TRP A 75 -15.92 4.86 -10.02
N PRO A 76 -17.16 4.37 -9.92
CA PRO A 76 -18.34 5.10 -10.36
C PRO A 76 -18.45 6.48 -9.73
N GLY A 77 -18.64 7.51 -10.56
CA GLY A 77 -18.79 8.90 -10.11
C GLY A 77 -17.49 9.60 -9.67
N ALA A 78 -16.34 8.97 -9.87
CA ALA A 78 -15.03 9.55 -9.53
C ALA A 78 -14.10 9.62 -10.74
N GLU A 79 -13.26 10.64 -10.74
CA GLU A 79 -12.08 10.71 -11.58
C GLU A 79 -10.92 9.95 -10.94
N VAL A 80 -9.89 9.63 -11.73
CA VAL A 80 -8.77 8.80 -11.30
C VAL A 80 -7.43 9.34 -11.81
N ASP A 81 -6.45 9.38 -10.90
CA ASP A 81 -5.04 9.55 -11.24
C ASP A 81 -4.28 8.28 -10.85
N ARG A 82 -3.59 7.64 -11.81
CA ARG A 82 -2.72 6.49 -11.51
C ARG A 82 -1.46 7.00 -10.80
N LEU A 83 -1.09 6.35 -9.71
CA LEU A 83 0.07 6.73 -8.90
C LEU A 83 1.23 5.75 -9.08
N ILE A 84 1.05 4.51 -8.65
CA ILE A 84 2.13 3.51 -8.58
C ILE A 84 1.61 2.17 -9.11
N GLU A 85 2.32 1.60 -10.06
CA GLU A 85 2.08 0.23 -10.50
C GLU A 85 2.59 -0.76 -9.45
N GLU A 86 1.85 -1.85 -9.23
CA GLU A 86 2.28 -2.86 -8.28
C GLU A 86 3.32 -3.77 -8.91
N GLU A 87 4.52 -3.76 -8.34
CA GLU A 87 5.58 -4.72 -8.60
C GLU A 87 5.84 -5.52 -7.33
N LEU A 88 5.47 -6.80 -7.34
CA LEU A 88 5.67 -7.70 -6.22
C LEU A 88 7.05 -8.34 -6.28
N VAL A 89 7.73 -8.37 -5.14
CA VAL A 89 9.07 -8.93 -4.97
C VAL A 89 9.10 -9.89 -3.77
N PRO A 90 9.71 -11.07 -3.90
CA PRO A 90 9.95 -11.94 -2.76
C PRO A 90 11.03 -11.33 -1.86
N VAL A 91 10.76 -11.30 -0.56
CA VAL A 91 11.69 -10.79 0.45
C VAL A 91 11.72 -11.68 1.68
N ALA A 92 12.86 -11.74 2.36
CA ALA A 92 12.98 -12.44 3.63
C ALA A 92 14.16 -11.88 4.45
N ALA A 93 14.15 -12.17 5.76
CA ALA A 93 15.27 -11.85 6.62
C ALA A 93 16.53 -12.64 6.21
N ARG A 94 17.68 -11.96 6.14
CA ARG A 94 18.98 -12.56 5.75
C ARG A 94 19.29 -13.83 6.54
N LYS A 95 19.06 -13.80 7.86
CA LYS A 95 19.35 -14.94 8.75
C LYS A 95 18.49 -16.16 8.39
N LEU A 96 17.21 -15.97 8.01
CA LEU A 96 16.32 -17.05 7.60
C LEU A 96 16.84 -17.73 6.33
N LEU A 97 17.18 -16.95 5.32
CA LEU A 97 17.69 -17.45 4.04
C LEU A 97 19.00 -18.22 4.20
N ALA A 98 19.93 -17.71 5.03
CA ALA A 98 21.19 -18.38 5.32
C ALA A 98 20.99 -19.70 6.06
N ARG A 99 20.12 -19.73 7.10
CA ARG A 99 19.80 -20.91 7.90
C ARG A 99 19.28 -22.06 7.05
N HIS A 100 18.40 -21.77 6.09
CA HIS A 100 17.75 -22.75 5.23
C HIS A 100 18.47 -22.95 3.89
N ARG A 101 19.64 -22.28 3.69
CA ARG A 101 20.45 -22.36 2.46
C ARG A 101 19.63 -22.12 1.20
N ILE A 102 18.83 -21.04 1.21
CA ILE A 102 18.02 -20.62 0.07
C ILE A 102 18.97 -20.08 -1.01
N ARG A 103 19.08 -20.79 -2.13
CA ARG A 103 19.97 -20.45 -3.26
C ARG A 103 19.25 -20.32 -4.59
N LYS A 104 18.11 -21.00 -4.74
CA LYS A 104 17.26 -20.98 -5.92
C LYS A 104 15.78 -20.84 -5.51
N PRO A 105 14.91 -20.40 -6.41
CA PRO A 105 13.50 -20.15 -6.09
C PRO A 105 12.78 -21.31 -5.42
N GLU A 106 13.01 -22.53 -5.86
CA GLU A 106 12.37 -23.73 -5.29
C GLU A 106 12.77 -23.99 -3.83
N ASP A 107 13.93 -23.48 -3.41
CA ASP A 107 14.34 -23.60 -2.01
C ASP A 107 13.40 -22.86 -1.05
N LEU A 108 12.63 -21.88 -1.55
CA LEU A 108 11.64 -21.16 -0.75
C LEU A 108 10.56 -22.10 -0.18
N PHE A 109 10.30 -23.24 -0.81
CA PHE A 109 9.38 -24.24 -0.26
C PHE A 109 9.87 -24.90 1.05
N LYS A 110 11.13 -24.66 1.45
CA LYS A 110 11.69 -25.12 2.73
C LYS A 110 11.30 -24.25 3.92
N ILE A 111 10.72 -23.07 3.67
CA ILE A 111 10.34 -22.10 4.69
C ILE A 111 8.89 -21.67 4.49
N PRO A 112 8.22 -21.17 5.54
CA PRO A 112 6.86 -20.64 5.39
C PRO A 112 6.82 -19.50 4.37
N LEU A 113 5.83 -19.54 3.46
CA LEU A 113 5.54 -18.47 2.51
C LEU A 113 4.38 -17.64 3.04
N LEU A 114 4.69 -16.47 3.56
CA LEU A 114 3.72 -15.56 4.16
C LEU A 114 2.82 -14.98 3.08
N GLN A 115 1.51 -15.00 3.31
CA GLN A 115 0.51 -14.59 2.34
C GLN A 115 -0.23 -13.34 2.83
N GLN A 116 -0.52 -12.45 1.91
CA GLN A 116 -1.44 -11.34 2.15
C GLN A 116 -2.83 -11.73 1.64
N ALA A 117 -3.86 -11.50 2.47
CA ALA A 117 -5.22 -12.00 2.22
C ALA A 117 -5.85 -11.49 0.91
N THR A 118 -5.51 -10.28 0.47
CA THR A 118 -6.02 -9.68 -0.78
C THR A 118 -5.17 -10.04 -2.01
N ARG A 119 -4.11 -10.83 -1.85
CA ARG A 119 -3.23 -11.32 -2.93
C ARG A 119 -3.04 -12.84 -2.82
N PRO A 120 -4.13 -13.63 -2.85
CA PRO A 120 -4.08 -15.06 -2.55
C PRO A 120 -3.26 -15.87 -3.55
N THR A 121 -3.10 -15.38 -4.78
CA THR A 121 -2.37 -16.07 -5.86
C THR A 121 -0.92 -15.59 -6.02
N ALA A 122 -0.49 -14.56 -5.29
CA ALA A 122 0.80 -13.88 -5.53
C ALA A 122 2.00 -14.84 -5.58
N TRP A 123 2.09 -15.80 -4.66
CA TRP A 123 3.15 -16.79 -4.70
C TRP A 123 3.04 -17.75 -5.89
N ALA A 124 1.83 -18.22 -6.20
CA ALA A 124 1.61 -19.10 -7.36
C ALA A 124 1.96 -18.38 -8.66
N ASP A 125 1.56 -17.11 -8.80
CA ASP A 125 1.86 -16.29 -9.98
C ASP A 125 3.36 -16.05 -10.12
N TRP A 126 4.06 -15.81 -8.99
CA TRP A 126 5.51 -15.61 -9.01
C TRP A 126 6.27 -16.89 -9.41
N PHE A 127 5.92 -18.05 -8.86
CA PHE A 127 6.52 -19.32 -9.27
C PHE A 127 6.17 -19.68 -10.71
N ALA A 128 4.94 -19.41 -11.16
CA ALA A 128 4.53 -19.66 -12.54
C ALA A 128 5.35 -18.81 -13.53
N ALA A 129 5.68 -17.56 -13.19
CA ALA A 129 6.55 -16.71 -14.01
C ALA A 129 7.98 -17.28 -14.17
N LEU A 130 8.38 -18.18 -13.29
CA LEU A 130 9.65 -18.92 -13.33
C LEU A 130 9.51 -20.33 -13.91
N ASN A 131 8.32 -20.73 -14.39
CA ASN A 131 7.99 -22.09 -14.83
C ASN A 131 8.17 -23.13 -13.71
N ILE A 132 7.94 -22.76 -12.45
CA ILE A 132 8.03 -23.62 -11.28
C ILE A 132 6.61 -23.95 -10.82
N ALA A 133 6.29 -25.25 -10.70
CA ALA A 133 5.01 -25.68 -10.17
C ALA A 133 4.93 -25.38 -8.65
N CYS A 134 3.93 -24.59 -8.26
CA CYS A 134 3.67 -24.29 -6.86
C CYS A 134 2.87 -25.44 -6.24
N PRO A 135 3.25 -25.99 -5.06
CA PRO A 135 2.47 -27.02 -4.40
C PRO A 135 1.04 -26.55 -4.09
N PRO A 136 0.03 -27.43 -4.16
CA PRO A 136 -1.37 -27.07 -3.93
C PRO A 136 -1.77 -26.92 -2.46
N VAL A 137 -0.80 -26.89 -1.54
CA VAL A 137 -1.01 -26.82 -0.08
C VAL A 137 -0.84 -25.39 0.43
N PRO A 138 -1.43 -25.04 1.60
CA PRO A 138 -1.15 -23.76 2.25
C PRO A 138 0.35 -23.61 2.49
N LEU A 139 0.96 -22.63 1.87
CA LEU A 139 2.41 -22.43 1.90
C LEU A 139 2.88 -21.75 3.19
N GLY A 140 1.95 -21.17 3.99
CA GLY A 140 2.26 -20.47 5.23
C GLY A 140 1.09 -19.63 5.74
N PRO A 141 1.30 -18.88 6.82
CA PRO A 141 0.27 -18.05 7.43
C PRO A 141 -0.18 -16.93 6.50
N ARG A 142 -1.45 -16.52 6.68
CA ARG A 142 -2.09 -15.44 5.92
C ARG A 142 -2.41 -14.28 6.84
N TYR A 143 -2.06 -13.08 6.41
CA TYR A 143 -2.28 -11.83 7.15
C TYR A 143 -3.18 -10.88 6.36
N GLY A 144 -3.93 -10.02 7.07
CA GLY A 144 -4.89 -9.09 6.46
C GLY A 144 -4.25 -7.86 5.82
N GLN A 145 -3.02 -7.51 6.18
CA GLN A 145 -2.35 -6.30 5.71
C GLN A 145 -0.88 -6.55 5.37
N PHE A 146 -0.35 -5.83 4.38
CA PHE A 146 1.06 -5.92 4.03
C PHE A 146 2.00 -5.52 5.17
N SER A 147 1.63 -4.58 6.02
CA SER A 147 2.43 -4.21 7.20
C SER A 147 2.67 -5.39 8.14
N MET A 148 1.66 -6.26 8.33
CA MET A 148 1.79 -7.47 9.12
C MET A 148 2.69 -8.49 8.45
N VAL A 149 2.54 -8.68 7.12
CA VAL A 149 3.38 -9.59 6.31
C VAL A 149 4.84 -9.16 6.37
N VAL A 150 5.11 -7.85 6.20
CA VAL A 150 6.46 -7.29 6.24
C VAL A 150 7.08 -7.49 7.62
N GLN A 151 6.34 -7.18 8.70
CA GLN A 151 6.84 -7.37 10.06
C GLN A 151 7.15 -8.84 10.36
N ALA A 152 6.29 -9.76 9.92
CA ALA A 152 6.53 -11.20 10.06
C ALA A 152 7.78 -11.67 9.29
N ALA A 153 8.02 -11.13 8.10
CA ALA A 153 9.23 -11.42 7.33
C ALA A 153 10.50 -10.87 8.00
N VAL A 154 10.46 -9.65 8.54
CA VAL A 154 11.58 -9.01 9.26
C VAL A 154 12.03 -9.84 10.44
N ILE A 155 11.09 -10.34 11.25
CA ILE A 155 11.41 -11.18 12.42
C ILE A 155 11.72 -12.65 12.06
N GLY A 156 11.66 -12.99 10.76
CA GLY A 156 12.10 -14.30 10.26
C GLY A 156 11.05 -15.41 10.35
N LEU A 157 9.75 -15.09 10.39
CA LEU A 157 8.67 -16.10 10.37
C LEU A 157 8.52 -16.79 9.00
N GLY A 158 9.03 -16.21 7.92
CA GLY A 158 8.95 -16.76 6.58
C GLY A 158 9.44 -15.79 5.51
N ALA A 159 9.33 -16.20 4.25
CA ALA A 159 9.48 -15.30 3.11
C ALA A 159 8.12 -14.65 2.79
N ALA A 160 8.16 -13.39 2.37
CA ALA A 160 6.99 -12.63 1.95
C ALA A 160 7.09 -12.26 0.47
N ILE A 161 5.94 -12.09 -0.18
CA ILE A 161 5.85 -11.45 -1.50
C ILE A 161 5.04 -10.16 -1.34
N VAL A 162 5.67 -9.04 -1.65
CA VAL A 162 5.15 -7.70 -1.27
C VAL A 162 5.45 -6.67 -2.35
N PRO A 163 4.65 -5.59 -2.46
CA PRO A 163 5.00 -4.46 -3.32
C PRO A 163 6.35 -3.86 -2.91
N ARG A 164 7.27 -3.76 -3.86
CA ARG A 164 8.65 -3.32 -3.64
C ARG A 164 8.73 -1.96 -2.94
N PHE A 165 7.90 -1.01 -3.38
CA PHE A 165 7.89 0.34 -2.82
C PHE A 165 7.46 0.41 -1.35
N LEU A 166 6.76 -0.61 -0.84
CA LEU A 166 6.35 -0.69 0.57
C LEU A 166 7.47 -1.19 1.51
N VAL A 167 8.55 -1.75 0.97
CA VAL A 167 9.67 -2.35 1.75
C VAL A 167 11.03 -1.74 1.44
N GLU A 168 11.06 -0.60 0.75
CA GLU A 168 12.31 0.07 0.40
C GLU A 168 13.21 0.36 1.61
N ARG A 169 12.60 0.74 2.74
CA ARG A 169 13.34 1.02 3.97
C ARG A 169 14.06 -0.24 4.47
N GLU A 170 13.35 -1.34 4.60
CA GLU A 170 13.89 -2.62 5.08
C GLU A 170 14.95 -3.18 4.13
N LEU A 171 14.76 -3.00 2.82
CA LEU A 171 15.76 -3.38 1.81
C LEU A 171 17.02 -2.52 1.94
N LYS A 172 16.89 -1.19 2.08
CA LYS A 172 18.01 -0.27 2.26
C LYS A 172 18.77 -0.51 3.57
N GLN A 173 18.05 -0.84 4.64
CA GLN A 173 18.65 -1.13 5.95
C GLN A 173 19.19 -2.56 6.06
N GLY A 174 18.90 -3.43 5.10
CA GLY A 174 19.33 -4.83 5.10
C GLY A 174 18.57 -5.73 6.09
N GLU A 175 17.46 -5.24 6.66
CA GLU A 175 16.55 -6.04 7.50
C GLU A 175 15.87 -7.13 6.68
N LEU A 176 15.50 -6.77 5.45
CA LEU A 176 15.04 -7.69 4.42
C LEU A 176 15.99 -7.68 3.23
N ILE A 177 16.08 -8.80 2.55
CA ILE A 177 16.72 -8.91 1.24
C ILE A 177 15.77 -9.55 0.25
N ALA A 178 15.87 -9.14 -1.01
CA ALA A 178 15.23 -9.79 -2.13
C ALA A 178 16.21 -10.84 -2.68
N PRO A 179 16.02 -12.13 -2.40
CA PRO A 179 17.00 -13.15 -2.75
C PRO A 179 17.05 -13.43 -4.25
N PHE A 180 16.01 -13.01 -4.99
CA PHE A 180 15.88 -13.23 -6.43
C PHE A 180 15.45 -11.94 -7.11
N SER A 181 15.92 -11.73 -8.35
CA SER A 181 15.62 -10.53 -9.16
C SER A 181 14.25 -10.59 -9.82
N GLN A 182 13.64 -11.78 -9.91
CA GLN A 182 12.33 -11.94 -10.54
C GLN A 182 11.25 -11.22 -9.74
N THR A 183 10.51 -10.36 -10.41
CA THR A 183 9.33 -9.68 -9.90
C THR A 183 8.10 -10.04 -10.75
N ILE A 184 6.92 -9.80 -10.22
CA ILE A 184 5.67 -9.87 -10.97
C ILE A 184 4.94 -8.55 -10.86
N GLY A 185 4.49 -8.06 -12.02
CA GLY A 185 3.65 -6.86 -12.11
C GLY A 185 2.17 -7.21 -12.18
N SER A 186 1.34 -6.21 -11.91
CA SER A 186 -0.11 -6.26 -12.11
C SER A 186 -0.54 -5.20 -13.11
N LYS A 187 -1.66 -5.43 -13.83
CA LYS A 187 -2.33 -4.38 -14.61
C LYS A 187 -3.02 -3.36 -13.70
N GLN A 188 -3.29 -3.74 -12.46
CA GLN A 188 -3.85 -2.89 -11.43
C GLN A 188 -2.77 -1.99 -10.83
N ALA A 189 -3.18 -0.85 -10.30
CA ALA A 189 -2.29 0.15 -9.74
C ALA A 189 -2.86 0.74 -8.44
N TYR A 190 -2.00 1.39 -7.68
CA TYR A 190 -2.43 2.32 -6.65
C TYR A 190 -2.87 3.61 -7.36
N CYS A 191 -4.09 4.04 -7.09
CA CYS A 191 -4.72 5.18 -7.74
C CYS A 191 -5.31 6.13 -6.71
N LEU A 192 -5.31 7.44 -7.03
CA LEU A 192 -6.10 8.43 -6.34
C LEU A 192 -7.43 8.60 -7.07
N PHE A 193 -8.53 8.41 -6.35
CA PHE A 193 -9.90 8.65 -6.81
C PHE A 193 -10.48 9.86 -6.10
N TYR A 194 -11.24 10.69 -6.80
CA TYR A 194 -11.91 11.87 -6.24
C TYR A 194 -13.18 12.20 -7.03
N PRO A 195 -14.22 12.77 -6.37
CA PRO A 195 -15.45 13.16 -7.05
C PRO A 195 -15.17 14.16 -8.16
N GLU A 196 -15.83 14.02 -9.31
CA GLU A 196 -15.73 14.98 -10.42
C GLU A 196 -16.07 16.41 -9.97
N ALA A 197 -17.06 16.56 -9.09
CA ALA A 197 -17.46 17.85 -8.51
C ALA A 197 -16.32 18.56 -7.74
N LYS A 198 -15.34 17.81 -7.21
CA LYS A 198 -14.17 18.34 -6.48
C LYS A 198 -12.92 18.52 -7.34
N ARG A 199 -13.00 18.23 -8.63
CA ARG A 199 -11.86 18.31 -9.56
C ARG A 199 -11.13 19.66 -9.51
N ASN A 200 -11.88 20.75 -9.36
CA ASN A 200 -11.38 22.12 -9.35
C ASN A 200 -11.16 22.69 -7.95
N ASP A 201 -11.34 21.91 -6.89
CA ASP A 201 -11.02 22.35 -5.53
C ASP A 201 -9.52 22.67 -5.42
N PRO A 202 -9.11 23.88 -5.02
CA PRO A 202 -7.71 24.29 -5.03
C PRO A 202 -6.83 23.45 -4.09
N ALA A 203 -7.34 23.07 -2.91
CA ALA A 203 -6.60 22.30 -1.94
C ALA A 203 -6.40 20.85 -2.45
N LEU A 204 -7.46 20.26 -3.02
CA LEU A 204 -7.38 18.92 -3.60
C LEU A 204 -6.44 18.89 -4.81
N ARG A 205 -6.48 19.90 -5.68
CA ARG A 205 -5.53 20.02 -6.81
C ARG A 205 -4.09 20.08 -6.33
N ALA A 206 -3.79 20.91 -5.34
CA ALA A 206 -2.45 21.00 -4.77
C ALA A 206 -1.95 19.63 -4.24
N PHE A 207 -2.83 18.91 -3.55
CA PHE A 207 -2.50 17.56 -3.05
C PHE A 207 -2.30 16.55 -4.19
N ARG A 208 -3.17 16.54 -5.20
CA ARG A 208 -3.07 15.69 -6.38
C ARG A 208 -1.77 15.91 -7.15
N ASP A 209 -1.47 17.17 -7.49
CA ASP A 209 -0.29 17.52 -8.26
C ASP A 209 0.99 17.10 -7.52
N TRP A 210 1.05 17.37 -6.21
CA TRP A 210 2.14 16.90 -5.36
C TRP A 210 2.23 15.38 -5.29
N LEU A 211 1.10 14.68 -5.13
CA LEU A 211 1.06 13.23 -4.99
C LEU A 211 1.50 12.52 -6.27
N VAL A 212 1.01 12.97 -7.43
CA VAL A 212 1.38 12.43 -8.74
C VAL A 212 2.87 12.67 -9.03
N GLU A 213 3.41 13.82 -8.66
CA GLU A 213 4.84 14.11 -8.83
C GLU A 213 5.70 13.23 -7.90
N THR A 214 5.26 13.04 -6.66
CA THR A 214 5.96 12.23 -5.65
C THR A 214 5.94 10.72 -5.99
N ALA A 215 4.97 10.28 -6.77
CA ALA A 215 4.79 8.88 -7.16
C ALA A 215 5.60 8.46 -8.40
N LYS A 216 6.24 9.41 -9.11
CA LYS A 216 7.15 9.13 -10.25
C LYS A 216 8.50 8.61 -9.76
#